data_dadd2b70eb131199d0fc785468a368f5
#
_entry.id   dadd2b70eb131199d0fc785468a368f5
#
_cell.length_a   1.000
_cell.length_b   1.000
_cell.length_c   1.000
_cell.angle_alpha   90.00
_cell.angle_beta   90.00
_cell.angle_gamma   90.00
#
_symmetry.space_group_name_H-M   'P 1'
#
loop_
_entity.id
_entity.type
_entity.pdbx_description
1 polymer ?
#
loop_
_entity_poly.entity_id
_entity_poly.type
_entity_poly.pdbx_seq_one_letter_code
_entity_poly.pdbx_strand_id
1 'polypeptide(L)'
;HIYRALEIADEFYVKPDIYYDINQTDPLIFGKTTHNLIPVNGIAELYERCKNKRYTIFINDILTTSIDYMIGLRTVLPSAKIINFEDDGEGILKADLVFNALYHTTDMEQVYAGEKYYISGKTFMFYEPIRIKEKVKKVFISFGGADPQNYSDRILKIISKPQYSKYHFIVVLGRAKQNVNSLLEFNKYENIEVYVDVSNM
;
A
#
# COMPACT_ATOMS: atom_id res chain seq x y z
N HIS A 1 0.10 -1.11 -1.30
CA HIS A 1 -0.71 -1.28 -2.52
C HIS A 1 -1.37 0.05 -2.95
N ILE A 2 -2.31 0.62 -2.17
CA ILE A 2 -3.13 1.77 -2.59
C ILE A 2 -2.29 2.99 -2.99
N TYR A 3 -1.28 3.38 -2.20
CA TYR A 3 -0.40 4.49 -2.57
C TYR A 3 0.30 4.24 -3.91
N ARG A 4 0.83 3.04 -4.13
CA ARG A 4 1.45 2.68 -5.40
C ARG A 4 0.46 2.74 -6.55
N ALA A 5 -0.76 2.24 -6.36
CA ALA A 5 -1.81 2.30 -7.38
C ALA A 5 -2.16 3.75 -7.76
N LEU A 6 -2.24 4.66 -6.78
CA LEU A 6 -2.47 6.08 -7.03
C LEU A 6 -1.29 6.75 -7.74
N GLU A 7 -0.05 6.48 -7.31
CA GLU A 7 1.16 7.01 -7.97
C GLU A 7 1.25 6.54 -9.43
N ILE A 8 0.94 5.27 -9.71
CA ILE A 8 0.88 4.73 -11.07
C ILE A 8 -0.24 5.42 -11.86
N ALA A 9 -1.41 5.57 -11.26
CA ALA A 9 -2.56 6.18 -11.91
C ALA A 9 -2.31 7.64 -12.32
N ASP A 10 -1.52 8.36 -11.54
CA ASP A 10 -1.14 9.75 -11.84
C ASP A 10 -0.20 9.89 -13.04
N GLU A 11 0.49 8.81 -13.45
CA GLU A 11 1.37 8.83 -14.63
C GLU A 11 0.61 8.67 -15.96
N PHE A 12 -0.65 8.26 -15.92
CA PHE A 12 -1.44 8.12 -17.14
C PHE A 12 -2.06 9.44 -17.58
N TYR A 13 -1.91 9.78 -18.86
CA TYR A 13 -2.55 10.96 -19.45
C TYR A 13 -4.08 10.87 -19.40
N VAL A 14 -4.63 9.69 -19.66
CA VAL A 14 -6.07 9.39 -19.48
C VAL A 14 -6.22 8.76 -18.10
N LYS A 15 -7.02 9.41 -17.24
CA LYS A 15 -7.26 8.91 -15.87
C LYS A 15 -7.83 7.51 -15.89
N PRO A 16 -7.18 6.54 -15.23
CA PRO A 16 -7.67 5.17 -15.17
C PRO A 16 -8.86 5.03 -14.22
N ASP A 17 -9.67 4.00 -14.44
CA ASP A 17 -10.60 3.49 -13.47
C ASP A 17 -9.84 2.69 -12.40
N ILE A 18 -10.09 2.93 -11.12
CA ILE A 18 -9.48 2.19 -10.01
C ILE A 18 -10.56 1.32 -9.34
N TYR A 19 -10.48 0.02 -9.55
CA TYR A 19 -11.33 -0.97 -8.90
C TYR A 19 -10.77 -1.34 -7.53
N TYR A 20 -11.63 -1.44 -6.53
CA TYR A 20 -11.25 -1.92 -5.21
C TYR A 20 -12.34 -2.78 -4.58
N ASP A 21 -11.94 -3.83 -3.87
CA ASP A 21 -12.87 -4.71 -3.17
C ASP A 21 -13.31 -4.07 -1.85
N ILE A 22 -14.62 -3.81 -1.71
CA ILE A 22 -15.22 -3.18 -0.52
C ILE A 22 -15.09 -4.05 0.74
N ASN A 23 -14.87 -5.36 0.59
CA ASN A 23 -14.69 -6.27 1.72
C ASN A 23 -13.27 -6.23 2.28
N GLN A 24 -12.30 -5.71 1.52
CA GLN A 24 -10.89 -5.69 1.89
C GLN A 24 -10.34 -4.28 2.06
N THR A 25 -11.01 -3.27 1.50
CA THR A 25 -10.48 -1.91 1.43
C THR A 25 -11.50 -0.90 1.93
N ASP A 26 -11.18 -0.21 3.01
CA ASP A 26 -11.94 0.96 3.44
C ASP A 26 -11.69 2.12 2.44
N PRO A 27 -12.73 2.69 1.81
CA PRO A 27 -12.57 3.79 0.85
C PRO A 27 -11.92 5.05 1.45
N LEU A 28 -11.97 5.26 2.75
CA LEU A 28 -11.30 6.38 3.43
C LEU A 28 -9.78 6.36 3.23
N ILE A 29 -9.21 5.20 2.96
CA ILE A 29 -7.77 5.01 2.72
C ILE A 29 -7.28 5.76 1.47
N PHE A 30 -8.14 5.92 0.44
CA PHE A 30 -7.76 6.65 -0.77
C PHE A 30 -7.59 8.16 -0.53
N GLY A 31 -8.10 8.68 0.59
CA GLY A 31 -8.03 10.09 0.89
C GLY A 31 -8.73 10.97 -0.16
N LYS A 32 -8.15 12.14 -0.41
CA LYS A 32 -8.63 13.04 -1.47
C LYS A 32 -7.96 12.67 -2.78
N THR A 33 -8.63 11.91 -3.62
CA THR A 33 -8.19 11.60 -4.98
C THR A 33 -9.16 12.14 -6.02
N THR A 34 -8.66 12.42 -7.22
CA THR A 34 -9.46 12.80 -8.38
C THR A 34 -9.69 11.65 -9.37
N HIS A 35 -9.18 10.47 -9.04
CA HIS A 35 -9.39 9.26 -9.84
C HIS A 35 -10.80 8.70 -9.66
N ASN A 36 -11.27 7.97 -10.66
CA ASN A 36 -12.55 7.29 -10.63
C ASN A 36 -12.42 6.00 -9.81
N LEU A 37 -12.90 6.02 -8.56
CA LEU A 37 -12.91 4.88 -7.67
C LEU A 37 -14.16 4.04 -7.89
N ILE A 38 -14.01 2.77 -8.25
CA ILE A 38 -15.10 1.86 -8.56
C ILE A 38 -15.11 0.73 -7.54
N PRO A 39 -16.07 0.75 -6.59
CA PRO A 39 -16.22 -0.35 -5.64
C PRO A 39 -16.74 -1.61 -6.32
N VAL A 40 -16.21 -2.76 -5.92
CA VAL A 40 -16.67 -4.06 -6.34
C VAL A 40 -16.82 -4.98 -5.11
N ASN A 41 -17.82 -5.85 -5.15
CA ASN A 41 -18.03 -6.88 -4.14
C ASN A 41 -17.47 -8.21 -4.66
N GLY A 42 -16.12 -8.30 -4.63
CA GLY A 42 -15.39 -9.48 -5.07
C GLY A 42 -15.18 -9.61 -6.59
N ILE A 43 -14.55 -10.72 -6.97
CA ILE A 43 -14.03 -10.97 -8.32
C ILE A 43 -15.13 -11.06 -9.38
N ALA A 44 -16.26 -11.67 -9.03
CA ALA A 44 -17.37 -11.85 -10.00
C ALA A 44 -17.93 -10.50 -10.48
N GLU A 45 -18.11 -9.54 -9.56
CA GLU A 45 -18.56 -8.21 -9.94
C GLU A 45 -17.48 -7.44 -10.73
N LEU A 46 -16.21 -7.63 -10.40
CA LEU A 46 -15.11 -7.05 -11.17
C LEU A 46 -15.19 -7.47 -12.64
N TYR A 47 -15.37 -8.77 -12.90
CA TYR A 47 -15.50 -9.29 -14.27
C TYR A 47 -16.71 -8.71 -15.02
N GLU A 48 -17.87 -8.66 -14.38
CA GLU A 48 -19.06 -8.08 -15.00
C GLU A 48 -18.88 -6.59 -15.33
N ARG A 49 -18.22 -5.82 -14.46
CA ARG A 49 -17.93 -4.41 -14.72
C ARG A 49 -16.89 -4.21 -15.84
N CYS A 50 -15.94 -5.13 -15.98
CA CYS A 50 -14.92 -5.09 -17.01
C CYS A 50 -15.42 -5.57 -18.39
N LYS A 51 -16.41 -6.45 -18.43
CA LYS A 51 -16.89 -7.16 -19.66
C LYS A 51 -17.23 -6.24 -20.84
N ASN A 52 -17.75 -5.05 -20.56
CA ASN A 52 -18.13 -4.06 -21.58
C ASN A 52 -17.13 -2.91 -21.73
N LYS A 53 -15.96 -3.02 -21.09
CA LYS A 53 -14.92 -2.01 -21.16
C LYS A 53 -13.87 -2.38 -22.22
N ARG A 54 -13.29 -1.36 -22.83
CA ARG A 54 -12.23 -1.52 -23.84
C ARG A 54 -10.89 -1.06 -23.25
N TYR A 55 -10.50 -1.66 -22.14
CA TYR A 55 -9.19 -1.37 -21.56
C TYR A 55 -8.08 -1.95 -22.43
N THR A 56 -7.04 -1.17 -22.67
CA THR A 56 -5.83 -1.61 -23.35
C THR A 56 -4.79 -2.15 -22.38
N ILE A 57 -4.85 -1.67 -21.13
CA ILE A 57 -3.98 -2.10 -20.04
C ILE A 57 -4.88 -2.36 -18.83
N PHE A 58 -4.61 -3.43 -18.11
CA PHE A 58 -5.19 -3.74 -16.82
C PHE A 58 -4.05 -4.02 -15.83
N ILE A 59 -4.06 -3.32 -14.71
CA ILE A 59 -3.00 -3.41 -13.70
C ILE A 59 -3.58 -4.05 -12.43
N ASN A 60 -2.95 -5.13 -11.98
CA ASN A 60 -3.21 -5.74 -10.68
C ASN A 60 -2.16 -5.24 -9.67
N ASP A 61 -2.62 -4.73 -8.55
CA ASP A 61 -1.81 -4.51 -7.36
C ASP A 61 -2.34 -5.41 -6.23
N ILE A 62 -2.18 -6.71 -6.42
CA ILE A 62 -2.66 -7.78 -5.55
C ILE A 62 -1.48 -8.69 -5.24
N LEU A 63 -1.25 -8.94 -3.93
CA LEU A 63 -0.09 -9.70 -3.46
C LEU A 63 -0.04 -11.13 -4.00
N THR A 64 -1.20 -11.79 -4.14
CA THR A 64 -1.25 -13.18 -4.57
C THR A 64 -2.42 -13.35 -5.54
N THR A 65 -2.14 -13.47 -6.84
CA THR A 65 -3.16 -13.78 -7.84
C THR A 65 -3.19 -15.29 -8.14
N SER A 66 -4.39 -15.84 -8.35
CA SER A 66 -4.55 -17.22 -8.80
C SER A 66 -4.60 -17.32 -10.32
N ILE A 67 -4.30 -18.50 -10.85
CA ILE A 67 -4.44 -18.79 -12.29
C ILE A 67 -5.88 -18.57 -12.74
N ASP A 68 -6.88 -19.01 -11.97
CA ASP A 68 -8.29 -18.86 -12.31
C ASP A 68 -8.73 -17.40 -12.39
N TYR A 69 -8.27 -16.56 -11.45
CA TYR A 69 -8.48 -15.12 -11.51
C TYR A 69 -7.91 -14.51 -12.80
N MET A 70 -6.70 -14.87 -13.17
CA MET A 70 -6.07 -14.35 -14.38
C MET A 70 -6.72 -14.85 -15.66
N ILE A 71 -7.20 -16.11 -15.69
CA ILE A 71 -7.99 -16.66 -16.81
C ILE A 71 -9.32 -15.89 -16.95
N GLY A 72 -10.00 -15.63 -15.84
CA GLY A 72 -11.22 -14.81 -15.83
C GLY A 72 -11.00 -13.41 -16.39
N LEU A 73 -9.93 -12.71 -15.96
CA LEU A 73 -9.55 -11.41 -16.54
C LEU A 73 -9.29 -11.50 -18.04
N ARG A 74 -8.54 -12.49 -18.51
CA ARG A 74 -8.28 -12.71 -19.94
C ARG A 74 -9.55 -12.95 -20.73
N THR A 75 -10.54 -13.62 -20.13
CA THR A 75 -11.84 -13.90 -20.78
C THR A 75 -12.64 -12.61 -20.98
N VAL A 76 -12.67 -11.73 -19.99
CA VAL A 76 -13.45 -10.47 -20.07
C VAL A 76 -12.69 -9.32 -20.73
N LEU A 77 -11.36 -9.39 -20.75
CA LEU A 77 -10.46 -8.39 -21.32
C LEU A 77 -9.45 -9.02 -22.31
N PRO A 78 -9.90 -9.65 -23.39
CA PRO A 78 -9.04 -10.48 -24.26
C PRO A 78 -7.91 -9.68 -24.96
N SER A 79 -8.10 -8.38 -25.14
CA SER A 79 -7.13 -7.52 -25.83
C SER A 79 -6.27 -6.67 -24.90
N ALA A 80 -6.55 -6.69 -23.60
CA ALA A 80 -5.79 -5.90 -22.64
C ALA A 80 -4.44 -6.56 -22.32
N LYS A 81 -3.41 -5.74 -22.13
CA LYS A 81 -2.17 -6.17 -21.48
C LYS A 81 -2.38 -6.19 -19.97
N ILE A 82 -2.11 -7.32 -19.33
CA ILE A 82 -2.26 -7.48 -17.89
C ILE A 82 -0.88 -7.38 -17.23
N ILE A 83 -0.76 -6.42 -16.32
CA ILE A 83 0.47 -6.11 -15.60
C ILE A 83 0.22 -6.34 -14.10
N ASN A 84 1.06 -7.13 -13.44
CA ASN A 84 0.95 -7.38 -12.02
C ASN A 84 2.09 -6.67 -11.26
N PHE A 85 1.77 -6.08 -10.11
CA PHE A 85 2.74 -5.48 -9.19
C PHE A 85 2.75 -6.23 -7.87
N GLU A 86 3.97 -6.59 -7.40
CA GLU A 86 4.23 -7.28 -6.13
C GLU A 86 3.35 -8.53 -5.95
N ASP A 87 3.30 -9.34 -6.99
CA ASP A 87 2.51 -10.57 -7.03
C ASP A 87 3.42 -11.78 -6.85
N ASP A 88 3.17 -12.58 -5.82
CA ASP A 88 3.86 -13.83 -5.53
C ASP A 88 3.03 -15.09 -5.83
N GLY A 89 1.86 -14.90 -6.43
CA GLY A 89 0.91 -15.97 -6.76
C GLY A 89 1.20 -16.67 -8.08
N GLU A 90 0.55 -17.80 -8.30
CA GLU A 90 0.67 -18.58 -9.55
C GLU A 90 0.11 -17.81 -10.78
N GLY A 91 -0.72 -16.79 -10.55
CA GLY A 91 -1.30 -15.97 -11.61
C GLY A 91 -0.26 -15.22 -12.43
N ILE A 92 0.97 -15.00 -11.93
CA ILE A 92 2.09 -14.42 -12.68
C ILE A 92 2.36 -15.15 -14.00
N LEU A 93 2.08 -16.46 -14.07
CA LEU A 93 2.22 -17.27 -15.29
C LEU A 93 1.31 -16.81 -16.43
N LYS A 94 0.28 -16.03 -16.14
CA LYS A 94 -0.73 -15.53 -17.09
C LYS A 94 -0.68 -14.01 -17.28
N ALA A 95 0.23 -13.32 -16.59
CA ALA A 95 0.47 -11.89 -16.78
C ALA A 95 1.34 -11.63 -18.03
N ASP A 96 1.17 -10.46 -18.65
CA ASP A 96 2.09 -10.01 -19.72
C ASP A 96 3.40 -9.44 -19.13
N LEU A 97 3.30 -8.77 -17.97
CA LEU A 97 4.43 -8.21 -17.24
C LEU A 97 4.17 -8.35 -15.74
N VAL A 98 5.24 -8.55 -14.98
CA VAL A 98 5.22 -8.57 -13.50
C VAL A 98 6.37 -7.73 -12.97
N PHE A 99 6.09 -6.83 -12.04
CA PHE A 99 7.10 -6.01 -11.36
C PHE A 99 7.10 -6.34 -9.87
N ASN A 100 8.16 -7.00 -9.40
CA ASN A 100 8.32 -7.42 -8.00
C ASN A 100 9.58 -6.81 -7.41
N ALA A 101 9.45 -5.61 -6.81
CA ALA A 101 10.57 -4.93 -6.17
C ALA A 101 10.94 -5.55 -4.81
N LEU A 102 9.95 -6.10 -4.10
CA LEU A 102 10.07 -6.59 -2.73
C LEU A 102 10.16 -8.11 -2.62
N TYR A 103 9.75 -8.84 -3.66
CA TYR A 103 9.71 -10.30 -3.65
C TYR A 103 10.69 -10.89 -4.65
N HIS A 104 11.40 -11.93 -4.23
CA HIS A 104 12.19 -12.75 -5.16
C HIS A 104 11.25 -13.66 -5.93
N THR A 105 11.26 -13.51 -7.23
CA THR A 105 10.53 -14.40 -8.14
C THR A 105 11.52 -15.20 -8.99
N THR A 106 11.05 -16.32 -9.50
CA THR A 106 11.78 -17.16 -10.41
C THR A 106 12.18 -16.41 -11.69
N ASP A 107 13.28 -16.82 -12.32
CA ASP A 107 13.73 -16.29 -13.61
C ASP A 107 12.70 -16.61 -14.71
N MET A 108 11.79 -15.67 -14.93
CA MET A 108 10.80 -15.70 -16.03
C MET A 108 10.96 -14.43 -16.86
N GLU A 109 10.83 -14.56 -18.17
CA GLU A 109 11.05 -13.47 -19.12
C GLU A 109 10.16 -12.23 -18.85
N GLN A 110 8.92 -12.46 -18.41
CA GLN A 110 7.96 -11.39 -18.12
C GLN A 110 8.11 -10.79 -16.72
N VAL A 111 9.02 -11.29 -15.85
CA VAL A 111 9.17 -10.84 -14.46
C VAL A 111 10.40 -9.95 -14.31
N TYR A 112 10.16 -8.74 -13.83
CA TYR A 112 11.17 -7.74 -13.50
C TYR A 112 11.25 -7.59 -11.99
N ALA A 113 12.28 -8.16 -11.37
CA ALA A 113 12.46 -8.19 -9.92
C ALA A 113 13.62 -7.31 -9.45
N GLY A 114 13.53 -6.88 -8.19
CA GLY A 114 14.56 -6.14 -7.48
C GLY A 114 14.26 -4.65 -7.27
N GLU A 115 15.06 -4.04 -6.42
CA GLU A 115 14.88 -2.69 -5.87
C GLU A 115 14.72 -1.58 -6.93
N LYS A 116 15.34 -1.73 -8.09
CA LYS A 116 15.26 -0.74 -9.18
C LYS A 116 13.85 -0.58 -9.77
N TYR A 117 12.95 -1.52 -9.48
CA TYR A 117 11.55 -1.48 -9.92
C TYR A 117 10.61 -1.01 -8.82
N TYR A 118 11.14 -0.58 -7.68
CA TYR A 118 10.34 -0.04 -6.58
C TYR A 118 9.71 1.29 -7.00
N ILE A 119 8.38 1.37 -6.88
CA ILE A 119 7.64 2.60 -7.13
C ILE A 119 7.60 3.41 -5.85
N SER A 120 8.34 4.50 -5.85
CA SER A 120 8.39 5.47 -4.77
C SER A 120 7.46 6.64 -5.08
N GLY A 121 6.80 7.16 -4.07
CA GLY A 121 6.02 8.40 -4.21
C GLY A 121 6.92 9.56 -4.66
N LYS A 122 6.43 10.40 -5.58
CA LYS A 122 7.17 11.54 -6.13
C LYS A 122 7.74 12.47 -5.07
N THR A 123 7.05 12.58 -3.94
CA THR A 123 7.46 13.40 -2.79
C THR A 123 8.86 13.03 -2.29
N PHE A 124 9.23 11.75 -2.32
CA PHE A 124 10.55 11.29 -1.88
C PHE A 124 11.70 11.80 -2.76
N MET A 125 11.43 12.18 -4.01
CA MET A 125 12.44 12.74 -4.92
C MET A 125 12.93 14.14 -4.48
N PHE A 126 12.19 14.81 -3.61
CA PHE A 126 12.52 16.16 -3.12
C PHE A 126 13.18 16.17 -1.75
N TYR A 127 13.32 15.01 -1.09
CA TYR A 127 13.95 14.92 0.21
C TYR A 127 15.41 14.47 0.11
N GLU A 128 16.26 15.14 0.88
CA GLU A 128 17.64 14.71 1.08
C GLU A 128 17.67 13.45 1.96
N PRO A 129 18.60 12.51 1.70
CA PRO A 129 18.82 11.37 2.59
C PRO A 129 19.17 11.82 4.01
N ILE A 130 18.58 11.16 4.99
CA ILE A 130 18.91 11.46 6.39
C ILE A 130 20.37 11.10 6.71
N ARG A 131 21.03 11.92 7.54
CA ARG A 131 22.34 11.58 8.09
C ARG A 131 22.16 10.65 9.28
N ILE A 132 22.77 9.48 9.20
CA ILE A 132 22.79 8.51 10.31
C ILE A 132 23.60 9.12 11.48
N LYS A 133 23.00 9.12 12.67
CA LYS A 133 23.64 9.63 13.88
C LYS A 133 24.23 8.47 14.69
N GLU A 134 25.38 8.70 15.32
CA GLU A 134 26.03 7.69 16.18
C GLU A 134 25.18 7.28 17.38
N LYS A 135 24.37 8.21 17.92
CA LYS A 135 23.51 7.97 19.08
C LYS A 135 22.05 8.23 18.73
N VAL A 136 21.21 7.22 18.95
CA VAL A 136 19.78 7.36 18.82
C VAL A 136 19.23 8.24 19.95
N LYS A 137 18.51 9.30 19.58
CA LYS A 137 17.76 10.17 20.50
C LYS A 137 16.28 10.21 20.18
N LYS A 138 15.93 10.18 18.88
CA LYS A 138 14.56 10.16 18.37
C LYS A 138 14.29 8.84 17.68
N VAL A 139 13.12 8.28 17.94
CA VAL A 139 12.66 7.03 17.34
C VAL A 139 11.30 7.30 16.68
N PHE A 140 11.24 7.08 15.38
CA PHE A 140 10.00 7.13 14.62
C PHE A 140 9.38 5.72 14.56
N ILE A 141 8.07 5.62 14.81
CA ILE A 141 7.33 4.37 14.83
C ILE A 141 6.05 4.52 14.01
N SER A 142 5.87 3.64 13.02
CA SER A 142 4.62 3.52 12.26
C SER A 142 4.43 2.08 11.81
N PHE A 143 3.19 1.58 11.90
CA PHE A 143 2.82 0.22 11.51
C PHE A 143 1.82 0.22 10.34
N GLY A 144 1.92 1.24 9.46
CA GLY A 144 1.10 1.37 8.27
C GLY A 144 -0.32 1.86 8.55
N GLY A 145 -1.20 1.68 7.56
CA GLY A 145 -2.51 2.33 7.52
C GLY A 145 -3.51 1.86 8.56
N ALA A 146 -3.57 0.57 8.85
CA ALA A 146 -4.59 -0.04 9.71
C ALA A 146 -4.04 -0.66 11.00
N ASP A 147 -2.78 -1.10 11.00
CA ASP A 147 -2.15 -1.82 12.12
C ASP A 147 -3.07 -2.92 12.72
N PRO A 148 -3.47 -3.93 11.94
CA PRO A 148 -4.46 -4.93 12.35
C PRO A 148 -3.97 -5.80 13.52
N GLN A 149 -2.66 -5.88 13.74
CA GLN A 149 -2.04 -6.62 14.83
C GLN A 149 -1.90 -5.80 16.13
N ASN A 150 -2.36 -4.54 16.13
CA ASN A 150 -2.27 -3.63 17.27
C ASN A 150 -0.84 -3.47 17.83
N TYR A 151 0.16 -3.41 16.94
CA TYR A 151 1.55 -3.17 17.36
C TYR A 151 1.73 -1.79 17.98
N SER A 152 1.01 -0.76 17.50
CA SER A 152 1.03 0.59 18.09
C SER A 152 0.61 0.57 19.57
N ASP A 153 -0.46 -0.18 19.91
CA ASP A 153 -0.94 -0.31 21.29
C ASP A 153 0.09 -0.98 22.19
N ARG A 154 0.74 -2.00 21.67
CA ARG A 154 1.75 -2.76 22.41
C ARG A 154 3.01 -1.94 22.63
N ILE A 155 3.50 -1.26 21.61
CA ILE A 155 4.73 -0.47 21.71
C ILE A 155 4.54 0.75 22.62
N LEU A 156 3.41 1.46 22.56
CA LEU A 156 3.11 2.60 23.42
C LEU A 156 3.14 2.22 24.90
N LYS A 157 2.59 1.06 25.26
CA LYS A 157 2.66 0.51 26.62
C LYS A 157 4.10 0.17 27.06
N ILE A 158 4.98 -0.15 26.12
CA ILE A 158 6.38 -0.46 26.42
C ILE A 158 7.18 0.83 26.61
N ILE A 159 7.10 1.76 25.65
CA ILE A 159 7.93 2.98 25.62
C ILE A 159 7.50 4.01 26.68
N SER A 160 6.29 3.91 27.24
CA SER A 160 5.84 4.74 28.36
C SER A 160 6.50 4.40 29.71
N LYS A 161 7.29 3.32 29.78
CA LYS A 161 7.99 2.94 31.01
C LYS A 161 9.21 3.84 31.24
N PRO A 162 9.56 4.12 32.52
CA PRO A 162 10.64 5.08 32.86
C PRO A 162 12.00 4.82 32.22
N GLN A 163 12.33 3.56 31.96
CA GLN A 163 13.62 3.16 31.36
C GLN A 163 13.83 3.70 29.93
N TYR A 164 12.74 4.11 29.26
CA TYR A 164 12.77 4.67 27.91
C TYR A 164 12.69 6.21 27.87
N SER A 165 12.58 6.88 29.02
CA SER A 165 12.43 8.35 29.10
C SER A 165 13.57 9.16 28.46
N LYS A 166 14.73 8.55 28.28
CA LYS A 166 15.91 9.17 27.61
C LYS A 166 15.76 9.28 26.08
N TYR A 167 14.79 8.60 25.50
CA TYR A 167 14.48 8.63 24.07
C TYR A 167 13.22 9.43 23.81
N HIS A 168 13.16 10.11 22.70
CA HIS A 168 11.96 10.79 22.24
C HIS A 168 11.30 9.94 21.14
N PHE A 169 10.04 9.60 21.31
CA PHE A 169 9.29 8.74 20.40
C PHE A 169 8.24 9.54 19.63
N ILE A 170 8.22 9.37 18.31
CA ILE A 170 7.19 9.90 17.45
C ILE A 170 6.44 8.70 16.87
N VAL A 171 5.19 8.53 17.27
CA VAL A 171 4.34 7.41 16.85
C VAL A 171 3.27 7.93 15.90
N VAL A 172 3.24 7.42 14.68
CA VAL A 172 2.24 7.78 13.68
C VAL A 172 1.28 6.64 13.47
N LEU A 173 0.03 6.87 13.83
CA LEU A 173 -1.08 5.96 13.61
C LEU A 173 -1.64 6.18 12.20
N GLY A 174 -1.88 5.10 11.48
CA GLY A 174 -2.48 5.17 10.16
C GLY A 174 -3.97 5.55 10.20
N ARG A 175 -4.48 6.01 9.07
CA ARG A 175 -5.86 6.52 8.91
C ARG A 175 -6.95 5.53 9.31
N ALA A 176 -6.72 4.23 9.08
CA ALA A 176 -7.67 3.16 9.37
C ALA A 176 -7.43 2.47 10.73
N LYS A 177 -6.52 3.01 11.57
CA LYS A 177 -6.27 2.48 12.90
C LYS A 177 -7.49 2.64 13.79
N GLN A 178 -7.87 1.55 14.45
CA GLN A 178 -8.96 1.54 15.42
C GLN A 178 -8.52 2.04 16.82
N ASN A 179 -9.46 2.47 17.64
CA ASN A 179 -9.25 2.89 19.04
C ASN A 179 -8.23 4.03 19.23
N VAL A 180 -8.14 4.94 18.25
CA VAL A 180 -7.17 6.04 18.20
C VAL A 180 -7.21 6.91 19.47
N ASN A 181 -8.39 7.23 20.00
CA ASN A 181 -8.54 8.12 21.16
C ASN A 181 -7.77 7.61 22.39
N SER A 182 -7.80 6.31 22.66
CA SER A 182 -7.06 5.73 23.78
C SER A 182 -5.54 5.76 23.57
N LEU A 183 -5.08 5.77 22.32
CA LEU A 183 -3.67 5.86 21.99
C LEU A 183 -3.16 7.31 22.04
N LEU A 184 -4.00 8.29 21.74
CA LEU A 184 -3.68 9.71 21.90
C LEU A 184 -3.46 10.11 23.37
N GLU A 185 -3.99 9.37 24.33
CA GLU A 185 -3.73 9.61 25.75
C GLU A 185 -2.24 9.45 26.13
N PHE A 186 -1.45 8.75 25.32
CA PHE A 186 0.00 8.64 25.54
C PHE A 186 0.75 9.95 25.31
N ASN A 187 0.14 10.96 24.69
CA ASN A 187 0.68 12.33 24.62
C ASN A 187 0.86 13.01 26.00
N LYS A 188 0.34 12.43 27.08
CA LYS A 188 0.63 12.87 28.45
C LYS A 188 2.08 12.64 28.88
N TYR A 189 2.84 11.78 28.19
CA TYR A 189 4.26 11.55 28.47
C TYR A 189 5.10 12.51 27.66
N GLU A 190 5.98 13.29 28.32
CA GLU A 190 6.79 14.33 27.69
C GLU A 190 7.70 13.82 26.55
N ASN A 191 8.04 12.54 26.57
CA ASN A 191 8.92 11.92 25.60
C ASN A 191 8.18 11.12 24.51
N ILE A 192 6.85 11.20 24.43
CA ILE A 192 6.03 10.49 23.45
C ILE A 192 5.09 11.47 22.75
N GLU A 193 5.17 11.50 21.43
CA GLU A 193 4.24 12.21 20.58
C GLU A 193 3.48 11.22 19.69
N VAL A 194 2.16 11.22 19.80
CA VAL A 194 1.27 10.37 18.97
C VAL A 194 0.51 11.23 17.99
N TYR A 195 0.65 10.95 16.73
CA TYR A 195 -0.04 11.61 15.63
C TYR A 195 -0.93 10.63 14.88
N VAL A 196 -1.92 11.15 14.17
CA VAL A 196 -2.83 10.37 13.33
C VAL A 196 -2.82 10.92 11.92
N ASP A 197 -2.68 10.05 10.93
CA ASP A 197 -2.84 10.38 9.51
C ASP A 197 -2.09 11.64 9.09
N VAL A 198 -0.77 11.65 9.30
CA VAL A 198 0.07 12.78 8.88
C VAL A 198 0.35 12.73 7.38
N SER A 199 0.27 13.87 6.72
CA SER A 199 0.50 13.98 5.27
C SER A 199 1.98 13.99 4.88
N ASN A 200 2.88 14.27 5.83
CA ASN A 200 4.32 14.35 5.62
C ASN A 200 5.03 13.46 6.64
N MET A 201 5.33 12.24 6.23
CA MET A 201 6.16 11.29 7.02
C MET A 201 7.58 11.27 6.53
#